data_6e790c8b6e7f24cf65e7449599817015
#
_entry.id   6e790c8b6e7f24cf65e7449599817015
#
_cell.length_a   1.000
_cell.length_b   1.000
_cell.length_c   1.000
_cell.angle_alpha   90.00
_cell.angle_beta   90.00
_cell.angle_gamma   90.00
#
_symmetry.space_group_name_H-M   'P 1'
#
loop_
_entity.id
_entity.type
_entity.pdbx_description
1 polymer ?
#
loop_
_entity_poly.entity_id
_entity_poly.type
_entity_poly.pdbx_seq_one_letter_code
_entity_poly.pdbx_strand_id
1 'polypeptide(L)'
;MRRIHNQGDLGVLSRGKLFCVLLAVVFTVFCAAALSSARPQPHSEAGKAQLERGRYLVQQVGICGDCHTPRDDKGQPVEEKTLQGARIMFKPTVPIPNWGEFAPPIAGLPGFTDTQAITFLTTGKNVSGKFGAPPMPSYRFNNEDADAVVVYLRSLAPQK
;
A
#
# COMPACT_ATOMS: atom_id res chain seq x y z
N MET A 1 -86.52 -19.56 11.53
CA MET A 1 -85.64 -18.38 11.55
C MET A 1 -84.55 -18.55 12.62
N ARG A 2 -83.33 -18.91 12.28
CA ARG A 2 -82.23 -19.00 13.20
C ARG A 2 -81.12 -18.10 12.62
N ARG A 3 -80.76 -17.07 13.38
CA ARG A 3 -79.63 -16.22 13.11
C ARG A 3 -78.34 -16.93 13.59
N ILE A 4 -77.39 -17.11 12.74
CA ILE A 4 -76.04 -17.58 13.10
C ILE A 4 -75.19 -16.33 13.26
N HIS A 5 -74.75 -16.06 14.48
CA HIS A 5 -73.70 -15.08 14.81
C HIS A 5 -72.33 -15.72 14.60
N ASN A 6 -71.62 -15.27 13.62
CA ASN A 6 -70.22 -15.62 13.43
C ASN A 6 -69.36 -14.53 14.14
N GLN A 7 -68.91 -14.87 15.30
CA GLN A 7 -67.88 -14.04 15.97
C GLN A 7 -66.50 -14.49 15.48
N GLY A 8 -65.87 -13.60 14.74
CA GLY A 8 -64.45 -13.81 14.34
C GLY A 8 -63.55 -13.76 15.55
N ASP A 9 -62.91 -14.89 15.83
CA ASP A 9 -61.82 -15.00 16.80
C ASP A 9 -60.61 -14.20 16.30
N LEU A 10 -60.44 -13.01 16.85
CA LEU A 10 -59.15 -12.29 16.79
C LEU A 10 -58.22 -13.01 17.75
N GLY A 11 -57.40 -13.91 17.20
CA GLY A 11 -56.43 -14.67 17.96
C GLY A 11 -55.45 -13.76 18.68
N VAL A 12 -55.64 -13.62 19.99
CA VAL A 12 -54.70 -13.01 20.93
C VAL A 12 -53.42 -13.80 20.87
N LEU A 13 -52.42 -13.25 20.19
CA LEU A 13 -51.05 -13.81 20.22
C LEU A 13 -50.60 -13.90 21.67
N SER A 14 -50.47 -15.12 22.18
CA SER A 14 -49.98 -15.40 23.52
C SER A 14 -48.71 -14.61 23.78
N ARG A 15 -48.65 -13.91 24.93
CA ARG A 15 -47.51 -13.06 25.37
C ARG A 15 -46.17 -13.79 25.25
N GLY A 16 -46.13 -15.12 25.34
CA GLY A 16 -44.96 -15.96 25.14
C GLY A 16 -44.45 -16.00 23.71
N LYS A 17 -45.36 -16.04 22.70
CA LYS A 17 -44.95 -16.04 21.29
C LYS A 17 -44.40 -14.67 20.84
N LEU A 18 -44.95 -13.59 21.36
CA LEU A 18 -44.46 -12.23 21.09
C LEU A 18 -43.07 -12.04 21.68
N PHE A 19 -42.82 -12.60 22.88
CA PHE A 19 -41.52 -12.52 23.55
C PHE A 19 -40.44 -13.32 22.79
N CYS A 20 -40.74 -14.51 22.27
CA CYS A 20 -39.81 -15.29 21.45
C CYS A 20 -39.49 -14.60 20.11
N VAL A 21 -40.44 -13.93 19.46
CA VAL A 21 -40.19 -13.20 18.22
C VAL A 21 -39.32 -11.99 18.48
N LEU A 22 -39.52 -11.24 19.57
CA LEU A 22 -38.69 -10.11 19.94
C LEU A 22 -37.25 -10.55 20.26
N LEU A 23 -37.03 -11.65 20.99
CA LEU A 23 -35.70 -12.20 21.24
C LEU A 23 -35.01 -12.66 19.97
N ALA A 24 -35.69 -13.28 19.03
CA ALA A 24 -35.13 -13.70 17.74
C ALA A 24 -34.71 -12.50 16.89
N VAL A 25 -35.50 -11.42 16.85
CA VAL A 25 -35.15 -10.19 16.12
C VAL A 25 -33.97 -9.47 16.74
N VAL A 26 -33.89 -9.38 18.07
CA VAL A 26 -32.76 -8.77 18.76
C VAL A 26 -31.47 -9.58 18.52
N PHE A 27 -31.55 -10.90 18.51
CA PHE A 27 -30.40 -11.77 18.25
C PHE A 27 -29.91 -11.66 16.80
N THR A 28 -30.80 -11.56 15.82
CA THR A 28 -30.43 -11.38 14.40
C THR A 28 -29.80 -10.02 14.15
N VAL A 29 -30.30 -8.94 14.77
CA VAL A 29 -29.73 -7.60 14.66
C VAL A 29 -28.34 -7.55 15.31
N PHE A 30 -28.15 -8.23 16.45
CA PHE A 30 -26.85 -8.27 17.13
C PHE A 30 -25.80 -9.08 16.35
N CYS A 31 -26.18 -10.21 15.74
CA CYS A 31 -25.28 -10.97 14.84
C CYS A 31 -24.91 -10.18 13.58
N ALA A 32 -25.83 -9.43 12.99
CA ALA A 32 -25.54 -8.61 11.80
C ALA A 32 -24.56 -7.46 12.11
N ALA A 33 -24.64 -6.87 13.30
CA ALA A 33 -23.71 -5.85 13.75
C ALA A 33 -22.28 -6.38 13.98
N ALA A 34 -22.13 -7.64 14.42
CA ALA A 34 -20.82 -8.25 14.63
C ALA A 34 -20.09 -8.57 13.32
N LEU A 35 -20.80 -8.83 12.21
CA LEU A 35 -20.20 -9.09 10.91
C LEU A 35 -19.76 -7.81 10.16
N SER A 36 -20.25 -6.64 10.58
CA SER A 36 -19.88 -5.36 9.94
C SER A 36 -18.58 -4.74 10.44
N SER A 37 -17.90 -5.34 11.42
CA SER A 37 -16.70 -4.77 12.06
C SER A 37 -15.39 -5.17 11.40
N ALA A 38 -15.40 -5.95 10.33
CA ALA A 38 -14.20 -6.29 9.57
C ALA A 38 -13.90 -5.23 8.50
N ARG A 39 -13.80 -3.95 8.89
CA ARG A 39 -13.09 -2.98 8.05
C ARG A 39 -11.61 -3.32 8.11
N PRO A 40 -10.91 -3.41 6.97
CA PRO A 40 -9.46 -3.51 6.97
C PRO A 40 -8.92 -2.29 7.72
N GLN A 41 -8.35 -2.51 8.89
CA GLN A 41 -7.65 -1.45 9.61
C GLN A 41 -6.41 -1.11 8.77
N PRO A 42 -6.14 0.17 8.44
CA PRO A 42 -4.95 0.57 7.67
C PRO A 42 -3.62 0.25 8.38
N HIS A 43 -3.68 -0.30 9.58
CA HIS A 43 -2.54 -0.76 10.39
C HIS A 43 -2.63 -2.25 10.73
N SER A 44 -3.12 -3.08 9.78
CA SER A 44 -3.04 -4.54 9.98
C SER A 44 -1.57 -4.95 10.13
N GLU A 45 -1.30 -5.98 10.93
CA GLU A 45 0.07 -6.51 11.09
C GLU A 45 0.71 -6.87 9.73
N ALA A 46 -0.08 -7.34 8.77
CA ALA A 46 0.35 -7.58 7.40
C ALA A 46 0.83 -6.30 6.71
N GLY A 47 0.11 -5.17 6.86
CA GLY A 47 0.53 -3.89 6.29
C GLY A 47 1.80 -3.34 6.91
N LYS A 48 2.00 -3.52 8.22
CA LYS A 48 3.25 -3.17 8.90
C LYS A 48 4.41 -4.04 8.42
N ALA A 49 4.22 -5.35 8.32
CA ALA A 49 5.25 -6.26 7.84
C ALA A 49 5.67 -5.93 6.40
N GLN A 50 4.73 -5.60 5.53
CA GLN A 50 5.00 -5.18 4.16
C GLN A 50 5.79 -3.85 4.11
N LEU A 51 5.41 -2.87 4.91
CA LEU A 51 6.13 -1.59 5.03
C LEU A 51 7.57 -1.80 5.50
N GLU A 52 7.79 -2.61 6.54
CA GLU A 52 9.11 -2.95 7.05
C GLU A 52 9.95 -3.74 6.03
N ARG A 53 9.32 -4.67 5.29
CA ARG A 53 9.98 -5.37 4.19
C ARG A 53 10.45 -4.38 3.12
N GLY A 54 9.59 -3.45 2.71
CA GLY A 54 9.93 -2.42 1.74
C GLY A 54 11.06 -1.52 2.24
N ARG A 55 11.00 -1.10 3.50
CA ARG A 55 12.08 -0.31 4.14
C ARG A 55 13.41 -1.06 4.08
N TYR A 56 13.45 -2.33 4.47
CA TYR A 56 14.62 -3.17 4.41
C TYR A 56 15.19 -3.28 2.99
N LEU A 57 14.33 -3.53 2.00
CA LEU A 57 14.73 -3.65 0.60
C LEU A 57 15.30 -2.35 0.05
N VAL A 58 14.72 -1.22 0.36
CA VAL A 58 15.19 0.10 -0.12
C VAL A 58 16.49 0.52 0.56
N GLN A 59 16.59 0.33 1.87
CA GLN A 59 17.69 0.88 2.65
C GLN A 59 18.90 -0.07 2.75
N GLN A 60 18.69 -1.38 2.78
CA GLN A 60 19.74 -2.35 3.11
C GLN A 60 20.11 -3.24 1.91
N VAL A 61 19.18 -3.55 1.02
CA VAL A 61 19.43 -4.46 -0.11
C VAL A 61 19.67 -3.68 -1.39
N GLY A 62 18.74 -2.80 -1.75
CA GLY A 62 18.81 -1.98 -2.95
C GLY A 62 19.69 -0.76 -2.79
N ILE A 63 19.99 -0.37 -1.54
CA ILE A 63 20.79 0.82 -1.17
C ILE A 63 20.43 2.06 -1.99
N CYS A 64 19.14 2.25 -2.23
CA CYS A 64 18.62 3.29 -3.14
C CYS A 64 19.05 4.70 -2.71
N GLY A 65 19.22 4.90 -1.39
CA GLY A 65 19.66 6.16 -0.82
C GLY A 65 21.05 6.61 -1.27
N ASP A 66 21.93 5.69 -1.65
CA ASP A 66 23.30 6.03 -2.06
C ASP A 66 23.34 6.92 -3.31
N CYS A 67 22.38 6.72 -4.21
CA CYS A 67 22.24 7.51 -5.42
C CYS A 67 21.11 8.54 -5.36
N HIS A 68 20.03 8.22 -4.63
CA HIS A 68 18.80 9.04 -4.63
C HIS A 68 18.71 10.03 -3.46
N THR A 69 19.69 10.07 -2.55
CA THR A 69 19.79 11.05 -1.45
C THR A 69 20.92 12.02 -1.69
N PRO A 70 20.71 13.34 -1.63
CA PRO A 70 21.79 14.31 -1.75
C PRO A 70 22.83 14.12 -0.64
N ARG A 71 24.06 14.47 -0.94
CA ARG A 71 25.15 14.49 0.04
C ARG A 71 25.63 15.91 0.29
N ASP A 72 26.06 16.16 1.51
CA ASP A 72 26.69 17.43 1.90
C ASP A 72 28.16 17.53 1.40
N ASP A 73 28.82 18.65 1.71
CA ASP A 73 30.22 18.89 1.32
C ASP A 73 31.23 17.92 1.95
N LYS A 74 30.79 17.17 2.98
CA LYS A 74 31.59 16.13 3.64
C LYS A 74 31.31 14.74 3.09
N GLY A 75 30.41 14.64 2.10
CA GLY A 75 29.97 13.38 1.49
C GLY A 75 28.95 12.60 2.33
N GLN A 76 28.39 13.20 3.41
CA GLN A 76 27.39 12.55 4.22
C GLN A 76 25.99 12.73 3.61
N PRO A 77 25.09 11.74 3.70
CA PRO A 77 23.71 11.88 3.23
C PRO A 77 23.01 12.99 4.03
N VAL A 78 22.24 13.82 3.32
CA VAL A 78 21.37 14.84 3.93
C VAL A 78 20.05 14.16 4.31
N GLU A 79 19.87 13.81 5.58
CA GLU A 79 18.74 12.99 6.06
C GLU A 79 17.38 13.61 5.75
N GLU A 80 17.24 14.94 5.86
CA GLU A 80 16.00 15.66 5.57
C GLU A 80 15.62 15.59 4.08
N LYS A 81 16.57 15.19 3.23
CA LYS A 81 16.39 15.02 1.78
C LYS A 81 16.50 13.56 1.33
N THR A 82 16.27 12.62 2.25
CA THR A 82 16.31 11.19 1.94
C THR A 82 15.43 10.86 0.74
N LEU A 83 16.04 10.23 -0.28
CA LEU A 83 15.40 9.77 -1.52
C LEU A 83 14.74 10.89 -2.36
N GLN A 84 15.15 12.13 -2.17
CA GLN A 84 14.62 13.31 -2.88
C GLN A 84 15.30 13.58 -4.22
N GLY A 85 16.15 12.67 -4.68
CA GLY A 85 16.96 12.83 -5.87
C GLY A 85 18.28 13.55 -5.60
N ALA A 86 19.32 13.16 -6.34
CA ALA A 86 20.65 13.69 -6.15
C ALA A 86 21.48 13.67 -7.44
N ARG A 87 22.51 14.51 -7.49
CA ARG A 87 23.56 14.40 -8.51
C ARG A 87 24.40 13.15 -8.22
N ILE A 88 24.71 12.38 -9.26
CA ILE A 88 25.64 11.24 -9.16
C ILE A 88 27.06 11.78 -9.00
N MET A 89 27.70 11.42 -7.87
CA MET A 89 28.99 11.99 -7.45
C MET A 89 30.21 11.26 -8.05
N PHE A 90 30.00 10.29 -8.92
CA PHE A 90 31.06 9.52 -9.56
C PHE A 90 30.83 9.40 -11.09
N LYS A 91 31.92 9.08 -11.79
CA LYS A 91 31.88 8.90 -13.24
C LYS A 91 32.47 7.54 -13.63
N PRO A 92 32.02 6.94 -14.73
CA PRO A 92 32.64 5.71 -15.22
C PRO A 92 34.06 5.98 -15.71
N THR A 93 34.95 5.01 -15.53
CA THR A 93 36.34 5.08 -16.02
C THR A 93 36.46 4.88 -17.51
N VAL A 94 35.40 4.34 -18.15
CA VAL A 94 35.27 4.18 -19.61
C VAL A 94 33.96 4.79 -20.04
N PRO A 95 33.84 5.28 -21.29
CA PRO A 95 32.56 5.81 -21.79
C PRO A 95 31.44 4.77 -21.70
N ILE A 96 30.36 5.10 -20.99
CA ILE A 96 29.14 4.29 -20.91
C ILE A 96 28.01 5.11 -21.55
N PRO A 97 27.35 4.59 -22.60
CA PRO A 97 26.23 5.28 -23.22
C PRO A 97 25.10 5.56 -22.23
N ASN A 98 24.47 6.73 -22.35
CA ASN A 98 23.33 7.14 -21.53
C ASN A 98 23.61 7.17 -20.01
N TRP A 99 24.85 7.41 -19.60
CA TRP A 99 25.18 7.59 -18.18
C TRP A 99 24.35 8.72 -17.59
N GLY A 100 23.61 8.43 -16.51
CA GLY A 100 22.81 9.42 -15.79
C GLY A 100 23.70 10.25 -14.85
N GLU A 101 23.62 11.56 -14.95
CA GLU A 101 24.30 12.46 -14.03
C GLU A 101 23.44 12.84 -12.82
N PHE A 102 22.18 12.48 -12.84
CA PHE A 102 21.22 12.80 -11.79
C PHE A 102 20.28 11.63 -11.56
N ALA A 103 20.15 11.22 -10.27
CA ALA A 103 19.14 10.27 -9.81
C ALA A 103 17.86 11.04 -9.43
N PRO A 104 16.71 10.73 -10.02
CA PRO A 104 15.46 11.44 -9.75
C PRO A 104 14.96 11.19 -8.33
N PRO A 105 14.05 12.04 -7.80
CA PRO A 105 13.36 11.77 -6.54
C PRO A 105 12.51 10.50 -6.65
N ILE A 106 12.58 9.65 -5.63
CA ILE A 106 11.78 8.43 -5.53
C ILE A 106 10.92 8.37 -4.25
N ALA A 107 11.12 9.27 -3.30
CA ALA A 107 10.21 9.44 -2.17
C ALA A 107 8.83 9.87 -2.70
N GLY A 108 7.78 9.13 -2.34
CA GLY A 108 6.42 9.34 -2.84
C GLY A 108 6.19 8.93 -4.31
N LEU A 109 7.23 8.44 -5.03
CA LEU A 109 7.16 8.00 -6.44
C LEU A 109 6.53 9.06 -7.37
N PRO A 110 7.03 10.29 -7.42
CA PRO A 110 6.44 11.33 -8.26
C PRO A 110 6.49 10.93 -9.74
N GLY A 111 5.36 11.06 -10.43
CA GLY A 111 5.26 10.72 -11.86
C GLY A 111 5.12 9.23 -12.19
N PHE A 112 5.07 8.34 -11.19
CA PHE A 112 4.85 6.91 -11.38
C PHE A 112 3.51 6.46 -10.78
N THR A 113 2.79 5.58 -11.48
CA THR A 113 1.76 4.75 -10.86
C THR A 113 2.44 3.57 -10.15
N ASP A 114 1.72 2.92 -9.20
CA ASP A 114 2.26 1.75 -8.50
C ASP A 114 2.60 0.61 -9.48
N THR A 115 1.72 0.35 -10.44
CA THR A 115 1.95 -0.65 -11.49
C THR A 115 3.21 -0.36 -12.33
N GLN A 116 3.45 0.90 -12.67
CA GLN A 116 4.65 1.30 -13.40
C GLN A 116 5.92 1.09 -12.58
N ALA A 117 5.88 1.43 -11.30
CA ALA A 117 7.00 1.24 -10.39
C ALA A 117 7.28 -0.26 -10.16
N ILE A 118 6.25 -1.08 -9.92
CA ILE A 118 6.38 -2.54 -9.81
C ILE A 118 6.97 -3.13 -11.08
N THR A 119 6.46 -2.76 -12.27
CA THR A 119 7.00 -3.21 -13.56
C THR A 119 8.48 -2.86 -13.70
N PHE A 120 8.86 -1.64 -13.34
CA PHE A 120 10.26 -1.21 -13.40
C PHE A 120 11.15 -2.01 -12.46
N LEU A 121 10.70 -2.25 -11.23
CA LEU A 121 11.46 -2.98 -10.22
C LEU A 121 11.59 -4.49 -10.53
N THR A 122 10.61 -5.08 -11.20
CA THR A 122 10.60 -6.50 -11.56
C THR A 122 11.32 -6.79 -12.86
N THR A 123 11.31 -5.86 -13.82
CA THR A 123 11.86 -6.07 -15.19
C THR A 123 13.09 -5.23 -15.49
N GLY A 124 13.34 -4.17 -14.73
CA GLY A 124 14.34 -3.14 -15.00
C GLY A 124 13.91 -2.18 -16.14
N LYS A 125 12.71 -2.31 -16.67
CA LYS A 125 12.23 -1.53 -17.82
C LYS A 125 11.07 -0.61 -17.43
N ASN A 126 11.09 0.60 -17.97
CA ASN A 126 9.96 1.51 -17.86
C ASN A 126 8.82 1.14 -18.84
N VAL A 127 7.72 1.90 -18.82
CA VAL A 127 6.55 1.68 -19.69
C VAL A 127 6.85 1.77 -21.20
N SER A 128 7.96 2.41 -21.58
CA SER A 128 8.43 2.48 -22.97
C SER A 128 9.39 1.34 -23.30
N GLY A 129 9.57 0.36 -22.45
CA GLY A 129 10.47 -0.78 -22.64
C GLY A 129 11.96 -0.46 -22.47
N LYS A 130 12.31 0.76 -22.04
CA LYS A 130 13.69 1.20 -21.85
C LYS A 130 14.16 0.90 -20.43
N PHE A 131 15.39 0.44 -20.31
CA PHE A 131 16.07 0.28 -19.01
C PHE A 131 16.33 1.64 -18.34
N GLY A 132 16.48 1.61 -17.03
CA GLY A 132 17.00 2.76 -16.29
C GLY A 132 18.39 3.16 -16.82
N ALA A 133 18.68 4.45 -16.83
CA ALA A 133 20.00 4.92 -17.23
C ALA A 133 21.07 4.47 -16.21
N PRO A 134 22.23 3.93 -16.65
CA PRO A 134 23.34 3.67 -15.72
C PRO A 134 23.73 4.95 -14.96
N PRO A 135 24.11 4.87 -13.69
CA PRO A 135 24.45 3.70 -12.91
C PRO A 135 23.28 2.98 -12.24
N MET A 136 22.01 3.36 -12.51
CA MET A 136 20.88 2.67 -11.93
C MET A 136 20.88 1.19 -12.29
N PRO A 137 20.97 0.26 -11.29
CA PRO A 137 20.95 -1.17 -11.58
C PRO A 137 19.56 -1.61 -12.07
N SER A 138 19.56 -2.60 -12.94
CA SER A 138 18.31 -3.24 -13.37
C SER A 138 17.87 -4.27 -12.35
N TYR A 139 17.06 -3.87 -11.39
CA TYR A 139 16.52 -4.77 -10.38
C TYR A 139 15.66 -5.89 -11.01
N ARG A 140 15.53 -6.98 -10.28
CA ARG A 140 14.77 -8.18 -10.65
C ARG A 140 14.04 -8.70 -9.41
N PHE A 141 13.38 -7.80 -8.68
CA PHE A 141 12.55 -8.19 -7.55
C PHE A 141 11.41 -9.11 -8.01
N ASN A 142 10.94 -10.00 -7.14
CA ASN A 142 9.66 -10.63 -7.33
C ASN A 142 8.52 -9.60 -7.11
N ASN A 143 7.29 -9.97 -7.44
CA ASN A 143 6.16 -9.03 -7.34
C ASN A 143 5.90 -8.57 -5.89
N GLU A 144 6.05 -9.47 -4.92
CA GLU A 144 5.82 -9.17 -3.50
C GLU A 144 6.85 -8.16 -2.96
N ASP A 145 8.12 -8.35 -3.29
CA ASP A 145 9.20 -7.44 -2.89
C ASP A 145 9.07 -6.08 -3.62
N ALA A 146 8.74 -6.08 -4.90
CA ALA A 146 8.51 -4.85 -5.65
C ALA A 146 7.33 -4.05 -5.08
N ASP A 147 6.23 -4.72 -4.72
CA ASP A 147 5.08 -4.11 -4.08
C ASP A 147 5.43 -3.55 -2.70
N ALA A 148 6.18 -4.30 -1.89
CA ALA A 148 6.67 -3.81 -0.60
C ALA A 148 7.55 -2.55 -0.74
N VAL A 149 8.44 -2.50 -1.74
CA VAL A 149 9.24 -1.32 -2.07
C VAL A 149 8.33 -0.14 -2.42
N VAL A 150 7.32 -0.35 -3.25
CA VAL A 150 6.35 0.70 -3.63
C VAL A 150 5.59 1.21 -2.43
N VAL A 151 5.08 0.32 -1.57
CA VAL A 151 4.38 0.69 -0.31
C VAL A 151 5.28 1.56 0.57
N TYR A 152 6.54 1.18 0.75
CA TYR A 152 7.48 1.98 1.54
C TYR A 152 7.74 3.33 0.89
N LEU A 153 8.06 3.40 -0.40
CA LEU A 153 8.34 4.66 -1.08
C LEU A 153 7.13 5.61 -1.06
N ARG A 154 5.90 5.08 -1.19
CA ARG A 154 4.66 5.86 -1.04
C ARG A 154 4.43 6.41 0.36
N SER A 155 4.91 5.69 1.39
CA SER A 155 4.81 6.17 2.77
C SER A 155 5.71 7.37 3.07
N LEU A 156 6.71 7.61 2.22
CA LEU A 156 7.59 8.76 2.32
C LEU A 156 6.93 9.96 1.64
N ALA A 157 6.41 10.89 2.43
CA ALA A 157 5.85 12.13 1.87
C ALA A 157 6.93 12.88 1.08
N PRO A 158 6.60 13.40 -0.12
CA PRO A 158 7.52 14.33 -0.78
C PRO A 158 7.73 15.54 0.12
N GLN A 159 8.97 15.85 0.42
CA GLN A 159 9.31 17.08 1.16
C GLN A 159 8.91 18.27 0.29
N LYS A 160 8.11 19.18 0.82
CA LYS A 160 7.67 20.41 0.14
C LYS A 160 8.77 21.47 0.17
#